data_1724254be48240c4ca1fe1e2690be39e
#
_entry.id   1724254be48240c4ca1fe1e2690be39e
#
_cell.length_a   1.000
_cell.length_b   1.000
_cell.length_c   1.000
_cell.angle_alpha   90.00
_cell.angle_beta   90.00
_cell.angle_gamma   90.00
#
_symmetry.space_group_name_H-M   'P 1'
#
loop_
_entity.id
_entity.type
_entity.pdbx_description
1 polymer ?
#
loop_
_entity_poly.entity_id
_entity_poly.type
_entity_poly.pdbx_seq_one_letter_code
_entity_poly.pdbx_strand_id
1 'polypeptide(L)'
;NSKIDFFTNIAHEIRTPLSLIIGPLEYLMKTSSINNVYGEYLSIIEQNYKRLYALVTQLLDFRKVDTGSYKLSYDCYRIKEIICKVSCIFELSARQKKVAIDTSSIPEELSIVIDEEAFTKIISNLLSNALKYAKSTIRITTIEKDSEIVVTVTDDGIGITDQEKTKIFDAFYQVKNNSEINKLGIGIGLHMTRSLVQLMNGKIEVSDREGGENGVSISVYFPKQAAITALPQVAKRVEDTIIPENSIEENELESTLPGEPLKKQYAIMVVDDNPEILDFLSKILSEEYFVISASSGEEALQILEKNNIDLIISDVMME
;
A
#
# COMPACT_ATOMS: atom_id res chain seq x y z
N ASN A 1 -7.73 26.50 -13.83
CA ASN A 1 -6.84 26.80 -12.69
C ASN A 1 -6.58 25.57 -11.79
N SER A 2 -7.47 24.56 -11.75
CA SER A 2 -7.30 23.38 -10.88
C SER A 2 -6.00 22.57 -11.13
N LYS A 3 -5.50 22.51 -12.37
CA LYS A 3 -4.22 21.85 -12.68
C LYS A 3 -3.00 22.60 -12.13
N ILE A 4 -3.01 23.92 -12.14
CA ILE A 4 -1.90 24.74 -11.61
C ILE A 4 -1.88 24.64 -10.09
N ASP A 5 -3.05 24.74 -9.45
CA ASP A 5 -3.20 24.58 -8.00
C ASP A 5 -2.73 23.18 -7.56
N PHE A 6 -2.99 22.17 -8.37
CA PHE A 6 -2.53 20.78 -8.18
C PHE A 6 -1.00 20.65 -8.18
N PHE A 7 -0.32 21.14 -9.22
CA PHE A 7 1.14 21.07 -9.27
C PHE A 7 1.79 21.86 -8.14
N THR A 8 1.19 22.98 -7.75
CA THR A 8 1.65 23.77 -6.62
C THR A 8 1.51 22.99 -5.30
N ASN A 9 0.37 22.35 -5.09
CA ASN A 9 0.12 21.52 -3.89
C ASN A 9 1.06 20.32 -3.82
N ILE A 10 1.25 19.60 -4.93
CA ILE A 10 2.21 18.47 -4.99
C ILE A 10 3.62 18.95 -4.67
N ALA A 11 4.06 20.05 -5.29
CA ALA A 11 5.39 20.60 -5.04
C ALA A 11 5.60 20.92 -3.54
N HIS A 12 4.58 21.46 -2.87
CA HIS A 12 4.61 21.70 -1.43
C HIS A 12 4.60 20.40 -0.61
N GLU A 13 3.74 19.43 -0.97
CA GLU A 13 3.66 18.16 -0.24
C GLU A 13 4.90 17.26 -0.42
N ILE A 14 5.61 17.40 -1.54
CA ILE A 14 6.91 16.73 -1.76
C ILE A 14 8.04 17.48 -1.04
N ARG A 15 8.06 18.81 -1.10
CA ARG A 15 9.13 19.63 -0.49
C ARG A 15 9.22 19.43 1.02
N THR A 16 8.08 19.34 1.72
CA THR A 16 8.05 19.21 3.18
C THR A 16 8.76 17.94 3.67
N PRO A 17 8.39 16.70 3.25
CA PRO A 17 9.10 15.50 3.69
C PRO A 17 10.55 15.47 3.21
N LEU A 18 10.84 16.02 2.01
CA LEU A 18 12.21 16.10 1.52
C LEU A 18 13.08 16.98 2.42
N SER A 19 12.61 18.14 2.84
CA SER A 19 13.33 19.01 3.77
C SER A 19 13.53 18.37 5.14
N LEU A 20 12.54 17.59 5.62
CA LEU A 20 12.61 16.83 6.87
C LEU A 20 13.49 15.56 6.78
N ILE A 21 13.90 15.15 5.59
CA ILE A 21 14.92 14.14 5.36
C ILE A 21 16.30 14.81 5.30
N ILE A 22 16.44 15.86 4.50
CA ILE A 22 17.71 16.54 4.24
C ILE A 22 18.26 17.21 5.53
N GLY A 23 17.42 17.93 6.28
CA GLY A 23 17.85 18.63 7.49
C GLY A 23 18.51 17.72 8.54
N PRO A 24 17.84 16.64 8.99
CA PRO A 24 18.44 15.67 9.89
C PRO A 24 19.70 14.99 9.32
N LEU A 25 19.72 14.64 8.01
CA LEU A 25 20.91 14.09 7.37
C LEU A 25 22.10 15.04 7.41
N GLU A 26 21.90 16.33 7.07
CA GLU A 26 22.96 17.34 7.16
C GLU A 26 23.48 17.52 8.59
N TYR A 27 22.59 17.46 9.58
CA TYR A 27 22.96 17.51 10.99
C TYR A 27 23.80 16.29 11.40
N LEU A 28 23.36 15.07 11.03
CA LEU A 28 24.09 13.83 11.30
C LEU A 28 25.49 13.82 10.65
N MET A 29 25.60 14.33 9.42
CA MET A 29 26.89 14.44 8.71
C MET A 29 27.87 15.44 9.36
N LYS A 30 27.35 16.49 10.00
CA LYS A 30 28.17 17.51 10.68
C LYS A 30 28.57 17.12 12.10
N THR A 31 27.86 16.19 12.73
CA THR A 31 28.04 15.86 14.15
C THR A 31 28.84 14.59 14.28
N SER A 32 30.12 14.71 14.70
CA SER A 32 31.04 13.58 14.86
C SER A 32 30.86 12.78 16.17
N SER A 33 29.87 13.12 17.01
CA SER A 33 29.66 12.49 18.32
C SER A 33 28.48 11.53 18.30
N ILE A 34 28.77 10.26 18.51
CA ILE A 34 27.82 9.14 18.61
C ILE A 34 27.15 9.19 19.98
N ASN A 35 25.93 9.69 20.09
CA ASN A 35 25.08 9.49 21.27
C ASN A 35 23.57 9.51 20.82
N ASN A 36 22.69 8.92 21.63
CA ASN A 36 21.23 8.69 21.53
C ASN A 36 20.34 9.58 20.59
N VAL A 37 20.86 10.70 20.13
CA VAL A 37 20.21 11.64 19.22
C VAL A 37 20.01 11.07 17.81
N TYR A 38 20.85 10.11 17.39
CA TYR A 38 20.75 9.48 16.06
C TYR A 38 19.42 8.75 15.84
N GLY A 39 18.89 8.08 16.86
CA GLY A 39 17.65 7.34 16.76
C GLY A 39 16.44 8.23 16.41
N GLU A 40 16.35 9.42 17.01
CA GLU A 40 15.27 10.37 16.72
C GLU A 40 15.35 10.91 15.29
N TYR A 41 16.53 11.31 14.84
CA TYR A 41 16.74 11.82 13.49
C TYR A 41 16.48 10.73 12.43
N LEU A 42 16.95 9.50 12.65
CA LEU A 42 16.67 8.37 11.76
C LEU A 42 15.17 8.07 11.69
N SER A 43 14.46 8.13 12.82
CA SER A 43 13.00 7.96 12.86
C SER A 43 12.26 9.04 12.05
N ILE A 44 12.71 10.30 12.16
CA ILE A 44 12.14 11.42 11.37
C ILE A 44 12.41 11.21 9.87
N ILE A 45 13.61 10.80 9.50
CA ILE A 45 13.97 10.49 8.11
C ILE A 45 13.09 9.37 7.57
N GLU A 46 12.98 8.27 8.32
CA GLU A 46 12.18 7.11 7.93
C GLU A 46 10.70 7.45 7.72
N GLN A 47 10.10 8.19 8.65
CA GLN A 47 8.69 8.62 8.54
C GLN A 47 8.46 9.48 7.29
N ASN A 48 9.36 10.40 7.01
CA ASN A 48 9.23 11.30 5.87
C ASN A 48 9.54 10.62 4.54
N TYR A 49 10.48 9.67 4.51
CA TYR A 49 10.71 8.80 3.36
C TYR A 49 9.45 7.99 3.04
N LYS A 50 8.86 7.30 4.03
CA LYS A 50 7.62 6.53 3.85
C LYS A 50 6.48 7.41 3.33
N ARG A 51 6.35 8.64 3.85
CA ARG A 51 5.36 9.60 3.38
C ARG A 51 5.60 10.01 1.92
N LEU A 52 6.83 10.32 1.55
CA LEU A 52 7.20 10.69 0.18
C LEU A 52 6.94 9.54 -0.79
N TYR A 53 7.35 8.33 -0.43
CA TYR A 53 7.11 7.12 -1.22
C TYR A 53 5.61 6.88 -1.46
N ALA A 54 4.78 7.01 -0.42
CA ALA A 54 3.33 6.90 -0.55
C ALA A 54 2.73 7.95 -1.50
N LEU A 55 3.20 9.20 -1.44
CA LEU A 55 2.75 10.28 -2.33
C LEU A 55 3.11 9.99 -3.80
N VAL A 56 4.34 9.57 -4.06
CA VAL A 56 4.80 9.23 -5.43
C VAL A 56 4.01 8.04 -5.97
N THR A 57 3.83 6.99 -5.17
CA THR A 57 3.04 5.81 -5.56
C THR A 57 1.59 6.18 -5.89
N GLN A 58 0.94 7.03 -5.07
CA GLN A 58 -0.41 7.53 -5.36
C GLN A 58 -0.48 8.30 -6.68
N LEU A 59 0.53 9.09 -7.01
CA LEU A 59 0.60 9.83 -8.27
C LEU A 59 0.77 8.91 -9.49
N LEU A 60 1.62 7.89 -9.36
CA LEU A 60 1.83 6.89 -10.42
C LEU A 60 0.56 6.06 -10.65
N ASP A 61 -0.11 5.63 -9.58
CA ASP A 61 -1.38 4.91 -9.68
C ASP A 61 -2.48 5.77 -10.30
N PHE A 62 -2.59 7.04 -9.88
CA PHE A 62 -3.50 8.01 -10.49
C PHE A 62 -3.25 8.11 -12.01
N ARG A 63 -1.98 8.24 -12.42
CA ARG A 63 -1.63 8.31 -13.84
C ARG A 63 -2.02 7.03 -14.60
N LYS A 64 -1.75 5.84 -14.02
CA LYS A 64 -2.14 4.56 -14.66
C LYS A 64 -3.65 4.45 -14.88
N VAL A 65 -4.44 4.89 -13.92
CA VAL A 65 -5.91 4.87 -14.00
C VAL A 65 -6.41 5.92 -14.99
N ASP A 66 -5.91 7.15 -14.92
CA ASP A 66 -6.32 8.27 -15.80
C ASP A 66 -6.00 8.01 -17.27
N THR A 67 -4.88 7.35 -17.56
CA THR A 67 -4.47 6.97 -18.92
C THR A 67 -5.10 5.67 -19.44
N GLY A 68 -5.91 4.98 -18.61
CA GLY A 68 -6.53 3.69 -18.98
C GLY A 68 -5.53 2.53 -19.10
N SER A 69 -4.32 2.70 -18.56
CA SER A 69 -3.28 1.65 -18.61
C SER A 69 -3.31 0.69 -17.42
N TYR A 70 -4.23 0.89 -16.48
CA TYR A 70 -4.43 -0.02 -15.34
C TYR A 70 -5.07 -1.33 -15.83
N LYS A 71 -4.37 -2.45 -15.65
CA LYS A 71 -4.85 -3.79 -16.04
C LYS A 71 -5.41 -4.49 -14.82
N LEU A 72 -6.68 -4.88 -14.89
CA LEU A 72 -7.35 -5.65 -13.84
C LEU A 72 -7.06 -7.16 -13.99
N SER A 73 -6.79 -7.81 -12.87
CA SER A 73 -6.65 -9.26 -12.76
C SER A 73 -7.73 -9.81 -11.82
N TYR A 74 -8.76 -10.42 -12.38
CA TYR A 74 -9.89 -10.92 -11.60
C TYR A 74 -9.64 -12.34 -11.09
N ASP A 75 -9.91 -12.56 -9.79
CA ASP A 75 -9.98 -13.88 -9.17
C ASP A 75 -11.07 -13.90 -8.10
N CYS A 76 -11.40 -15.09 -7.58
CA CYS A 76 -12.45 -15.25 -6.59
C CYS A 76 -11.87 -15.15 -5.17
N TYR A 77 -12.36 -14.19 -4.39
CA TYR A 77 -11.88 -13.92 -3.03
C TYR A 77 -13.02 -13.84 -2.03
N ARG A 78 -12.76 -14.20 -0.78
CA ARG A 78 -13.65 -13.91 0.35
C ARG A 78 -13.49 -12.46 0.76
N ILE A 79 -14.57 -11.69 0.66
CA ILE A 79 -14.55 -10.24 0.96
C ILE A 79 -14.04 -9.97 2.37
N LYS A 80 -14.49 -10.76 3.35
CA LYS A 80 -14.09 -10.61 4.76
C LYS A 80 -12.59 -10.73 4.94
N GLU A 81 -11.94 -11.67 4.28
CA GLU A 81 -10.49 -11.86 4.39
C GLU A 81 -9.71 -10.63 3.93
N ILE A 82 -10.08 -10.04 2.79
CA ILE A 82 -9.42 -8.82 2.30
C ILE A 82 -9.68 -7.65 3.23
N ILE A 83 -10.94 -7.43 3.64
CA ILE A 83 -11.29 -6.31 4.51
C ILE A 83 -10.60 -6.44 5.87
N CYS A 84 -10.53 -7.64 6.46
CA CYS A 84 -9.83 -7.87 7.71
C CYS A 84 -8.31 -7.62 7.57
N LYS A 85 -7.67 -8.10 6.51
CA LYS A 85 -6.25 -7.81 6.23
C LYS A 85 -6.00 -6.30 6.18
N VAL A 86 -6.83 -5.56 5.44
CA VAL A 86 -6.71 -4.10 5.34
C VAL A 86 -6.97 -3.44 6.68
N SER A 87 -8.01 -3.83 7.41
CA SER A 87 -8.37 -3.24 8.71
C SER A 87 -7.26 -3.42 9.74
N CYS A 88 -6.58 -4.57 9.76
CA CYS A 88 -5.43 -4.82 10.62
C CYS A 88 -4.30 -3.79 10.43
N ILE A 89 -4.05 -3.33 9.22
CA ILE A 89 -3.03 -2.30 8.94
C ILE A 89 -3.36 -0.98 9.65
N PHE A 90 -4.65 -0.64 9.73
CA PHE A 90 -5.13 0.60 10.37
C PHE A 90 -5.35 0.48 11.88
N GLU A 91 -5.34 -0.73 12.46
CA GLU A 91 -5.73 -0.95 13.85
C GLU A 91 -4.88 -0.17 14.86
N LEU A 92 -3.56 -0.14 14.66
CA LEU A 92 -2.66 0.62 15.54
C LEU A 92 -2.98 2.13 15.51
N SER A 93 -3.14 2.68 14.31
CA SER A 93 -3.48 4.09 14.13
C SER A 93 -4.87 4.42 14.68
N ALA A 94 -5.83 3.51 14.54
CA ALA A 94 -7.18 3.64 15.08
C ALA A 94 -7.15 3.65 16.61
N ARG A 95 -6.41 2.72 17.23
CA ARG A 95 -6.23 2.69 18.71
C ARG A 95 -5.58 3.96 19.23
N GLN A 96 -4.55 4.50 18.56
CA GLN A 96 -3.92 5.76 18.93
C GLN A 96 -4.91 6.94 18.91
N LYS A 97 -5.83 6.95 17.96
CA LYS A 97 -6.90 7.95 17.84
C LYS A 97 -8.15 7.63 18.67
N LYS A 98 -8.17 6.50 19.40
CA LYS A 98 -9.34 5.99 20.15
C LYS A 98 -10.57 5.77 19.27
N VAL A 99 -10.37 5.32 18.02
CA VAL A 99 -11.40 4.97 17.07
C VAL A 99 -11.49 3.45 16.97
N ALA A 100 -12.71 2.90 17.08
CA ALA A 100 -12.98 1.47 16.87
C ALA A 100 -13.32 1.19 15.41
N ILE A 101 -12.75 0.13 14.84
CA ILE A 101 -13.11 -0.38 13.50
C ILE A 101 -13.97 -1.63 13.69
N ASP A 102 -15.23 -1.57 13.27
CA ASP A 102 -16.20 -2.66 13.38
C ASP A 102 -16.43 -3.33 12.03
N THR A 103 -16.04 -4.60 11.92
CA THR A 103 -16.19 -5.45 10.74
C THR A 103 -17.12 -6.65 11.02
N SER A 104 -17.80 -6.67 12.16
CA SER A 104 -18.60 -7.81 12.65
C SER A 104 -19.80 -8.16 11.75
N SER A 105 -20.29 -7.18 10.99
CA SER A 105 -21.45 -7.36 10.09
C SER A 105 -21.10 -7.96 8.73
N ILE A 106 -19.83 -8.33 8.48
CA ILE A 106 -19.40 -8.91 7.21
C ILE A 106 -19.60 -10.44 7.26
N PRO A 107 -20.40 -11.03 6.34
CA PRO A 107 -20.57 -12.47 6.28
C PRO A 107 -19.27 -13.22 5.98
N GLU A 108 -19.04 -14.35 6.66
CA GLU A 108 -17.81 -15.16 6.52
C GLU A 108 -17.64 -15.74 5.11
N GLU A 109 -18.74 -16.27 4.53
CA GLU A 109 -18.71 -17.04 3.29
C GLU A 109 -18.94 -16.20 2.03
N LEU A 110 -19.10 -14.88 2.17
CA LEU A 110 -19.38 -14.01 1.03
C LEU A 110 -18.16 -13.87 0.14
N SER A 111 -18.25 -14.43 -1.08
CA SER A 111 -17.19 -14.38 -2.07
C SER A 111 -17.55 -13.47 -3.24
N ILE A 112 -16.54 -12.84 -3.83
CA ILE A 112 -16.66 -11.96 -5.00
C ILE A 112 -15.54 -12.26 -5.98
N VAL A 113 -15.83 -12.17 -7.27
CA VAL A 113 -14.80 -12.17 -8.30
C VAL A 113 -14.37 -10.75 -8.57
N ILE A 114 -13.13 -10.41 -8.18
CA ILE A 114 -12.63 -9.04 -8.16
C ILE A 114 -11.12 -9.02 -8.32
N ASP A 115 -10.57 -7.87 -8.67
CA ASP A 115 -9.12 -7.62 -8.59
C ASP A 115 -8.77 -7.27 -7.13
N GLU A 116 -7.97 -8.13 -6.47
CA GLU A 116 -7.61 -7.97 -5.05
C GLU A 116 -6.85 -6.68 -4.79
N GLU A 117 -5.93 -6.30 -5.68
CA GLU A 117 -5.11 -5.10 -5.53
C GLU A 117 -5.96 -3.83 -5.62
N ALA A 118 -6.82 -3.74 -6.65
CA ALA A 118 -7.73 -2.62 -6.82
C ALA A 118 -8.73 -2.52 -5.66
N PHE A 119 -9.30 -3.65 -5.21
CA PHE A 119 -10.21 -3.68 -4.08
C PHE A 119 -9.51 -3.28 -2.77
N THR A 120 -8.30 -3.78 -2.53
CA THR A 120 -7.47 -3.39 -1.39
C THR A 120 -7.19 -1.88 -1.38
N LYS A 121 -6.86 -1.29 -2.53
CA LYS A 121 -6.66 0.16 -2.67
C LYS A 121 -7.93 0.95 -2.36
N ILE A 122 -9.09 0.49 -2.85
CA ILE A 122 -10.40 1.10 -2.56
C ILE A 122 -10.67 1.10 -1.06
N ILE A 123 -10.61 -0.06 -0.41
CA ILE A 123 -10.91 -0.19 1.02
C ILE A 123 -9.91 0.58 1.88
N SER A 124 -8.61 0.51 1.57
CA SER A 124 -7.56 1.27 2.27
C SER A 124 -7.81 2.78 2.21
N ASN A 125 -8.20 3.28 1.04
CA ASN A 125 -8.47 4.71 0.87
C ASN A 125 -9.73 5.15 1.61
N LEU A 126 -10.81 4.35 1.58
CA LEU A 126 -12.03 4.63 2.34
C LEU A 126 -11.76 4.59 3.85
N LEU A 127 -11.02 3.59 4.35
CA LEU A 127 -10.64 3.49 5.76
C LEU A 127 -9.73 4.63 6.20
N SER A 128 -8.74 5.01 5.38
CA SER A 128 -7.86 6.14 5.66
C SER A 128 -8.64 7.45 5.80
N ASN A 129 -9.61 7.67 4.90
CA ASN A 129 -10.48 8.85 4.98
C ASN A 129 -11.39 8.78 6.21
N ALA A 130 -12.04 7.66 6.47
CA ALA A 130 -12.87 7.48 7.66
C ALA A 130 -12.05 7.73 8.95
N LEU A 131 -10.84 7.17 9.06
CA LEU A 131 -9.96 7.35 10.22
C LEU A 131 -9.46 8.80 10.38
N LYS A 132 -9.40 9.56 9.30
CA LYS A 132 -9.04 10.98 9.34
C LYS A 132 -10.14 11.83 10.00
N TYR A 133 -11.41 11.48 9.80
CA TYR A 133 -12.56 12.30 10.19
C TYR A 133 -13.42 11.70 11.32
N ALA A 134 -13.34 10.39 11.56
CA ALA A 134 -14.09 9.70 12.62
C ALA A 134 -13.78 10.29 14.01
N LYS A 135 -14.79 10.28 14.87
CA LYS A 135 -14.67 10.64 16.29
C LYS A 135 -14.38 9.44 17.16
N SER A 136 -15.10 8.34 16.96
CA SER A 136 -14.99 7.14 17.82
C SER A 136 -15.19 5.81 17.09
N THR A 137 -15.91 5.79 15.97
CA THR A 137 -16.32 4.51 15.35
C THR A 137 -16.30 4.58 13.82
N ILE A 138 -15.72 3.55 13.22
CA ILE A 138 -15.82 3.25 11.80
C ILE A 138 -16.48 1.88 11.68
N ARG A 139 -17.52 1.76 10.85
CA ARG A 139 -18.20 0.48 10.59
C ARG A 139 -18.08 0.12 9.13
N ILE A 140 -17.74 -1.13 8.86
CA ILE A 140 -17.72 -1.69 7.51
C ILE A 140 -18.82 -2.75 7.44
N THR A 141 -19.76 -2.58 6.51
CA THR A 141 -20.84 -3.53 6.28
C THR A 141 -20.82 -4.03 4.85
N THR A 142 -21.33 -5.23 4.65
CA THR A 142 -21.46 -5.83 3.33
C THR A 142 -22.86 -6.37 3.16
N ILE A 143 -23.52 -6.00 2.06
CA ILE A 143 -24.86 -6.46 1.71
C ILE A 143 -24.78 -7.15 0.36
N GLU A 144 -25.25 -8.38 0.33
CA GLU A 144 -25.41 -9.13 -0.90
C GLU A 144 -26.80 -8.91 -1.46
N LYS A 145 -26.91 -8.36 -2.67
CA LYS A 145 -28.15 -8.23 -3.44
C LYS A 145 -28.15 -9.22 -4.62
N ASP A 146 -29.26 -9.35 -5.31
CA ASP A 146 -29.41 -10.32 -6.42
C ASP A 146 -28.33 -10.15 -7.50
N SER A 147 -28.02 -8.92 -7.91
CA SER A 147 -27.13 -8.60 -9.02
C SER A 147 -25.82 -7.94 -8.61
N GLU A 148 -25.69 -7.51 -7.35
CA GLU A 148 -24.54 -6.72 -6.89
C GLU A 148 -24.18 -7.03 -5.43
N ILE A 149 -22.94 -6.79 -5.08
CA ILE A 149 -22.45 -6.77 -3.70
C ILE A 149 -22.13 -5.33 -3.34
N VAL A 150 -22.64 -4.87 -2.20
CA VAL A 150 -22.46 -3.52 -1.70
C VAL A 150 -21.54 -3.58 -0.48
N VAL A 151 -20.44 -2.83 -0.51
CA VAL A 151 -19.56 -2.64 0.65
C VAL A 151 -19.69 -1.18 1.09
N THR A 152 -20.05 -0.96 2.34
CA THR A 152 -20.25 0.39 2.90
C THR A 152 -19.28 0.63 4.05
N VAL A 153 -18.55 1.74 3.99
CA VAL A 153 -17.72 2.25 5.08
C VAL A 153 -18.43 3.47 5.67
N THR A 154 -18.76 3.40 6.95
CA THR A 154 -19.47 4.46 7.67
C THR A 154 -18.61 4.96 8.82
N ASP A 155 -18.44 6.28 8.94
CA ASP A 155 -17.81 6.94 10.09
C ASP A 155 -18.80 7.82 10.87
N ASP A 156 -18.43 8.15 12.10
CA ASP A 156 -19.17 9.04 13.00
C ASP A 156 -18.55 10.47 13.06
N GLY A 157 -17.94 10.88 11.96
CA GLY A 157 -17.20 12.13 11.84
C GLY A 157 -18.05 13.39 11.76
N ILE A 158 -17.48 14.41 11.12
CA ILE A 158 -18.10 15.73 10.99
C ILE A 158 -19.24 15.80 9.96
N GLY A 159 -19.36 14.77 9.11
CA GLY A 159 -20.30 14.79 7.98
C GLY A 159 -19.78 15.58 6.77
N ILE A 160 -20.54 15.55 5.67
CA ILE A 160 -20.25 16.26 4.42
C ILE A 160 -21.54 16.96 3.97
N THR A 161 -21.45 18.23 3.58
CA THR A 161 -22.60 18.97 3.09
C THR A 161 -23.07 18.44 1.72
N ASP A 162 -24.36 18.57 1.38
CA ASP A 162 -24.90 18.09 0.11
C ASP A 162 -24.18 18.72 -1.11
N GLN A 163 -23.74 19.95 -0.99
CA GLN A 163 -22.96 20.63 -2.05
C GLN A 163 -21.57 20.00 -2.24
N GLU A 164 -20.98 19.46 -1.18
CA GLU A 164 -19.68 18.83 -1.20
C GLU A 164 -19.74 17.36 -1.63
N LYS A 165 -20.83 16.65 -1.31
CA LYS A 165 -21.03 15.24 -1.72
C LYS A 165 -20.88 15.02 -3.23
N THR A 166 -21.23 16.00 -4.04
CA THR A 166 -21.07 15.94 -5.50
C THR A 166 -19.63 16.16 -5.94
N LYS A 167 -18.81 16.83 -5.14
CA LYS A 167 -17.45 17.29 -5.49
C LYS A 167 -16.33 16.46 -4.88
N ILE A 168 -16.59 15.72 -3.79
CA ILE A 168 -15.54 14.94 -3.08
C ILE A 168 -14.86 13.89 -3.95
N PHE A 169 -15.49 13.49 -5.05
CA PHE A 169 -14.93 12.56 -6.04
C PHE A 169 -14.20 13.27 -7.19
N ASP A 170 -14.19 14.59 -7.24
CA ASP A 170 -13.42 15.33 -8.24
C ASP A 170 -11.94 15.30 -7.87
N ALA A 171 -11.09 15.13 -8.88
CA ALA A 171 -9.66 15.13 -8.67
C ALA A 171 -9.21 16.47 -8.03
N PHE A 172 -8.36 16.38 -6.99
CA PHE A 172 -7.76 17.53 -6.30
C PHE A 172 -8.74 18.34 -5.44
N TYR A 173 -9.98 17.88 -5.29
CA TYR A 173 -10.94 18.54 -4.44
C TYR A 173 -10.66 18.23 -2.95
N GLN A 174 -10.70 19.25 -2.14
CA GLN A 174 -10.62 19.18 -0.69
C GLN A 174 -11.67 20.12 -0.08
N VAL A 175 -12.37 19.62 0.94
CA VAL A 175 -13.33 20.42 1.70
C VAL A 175 -12.58 21.53 2.43
N LYS A 176 -12.93 22.80 2.17
CA LYS A 176 -12.30 23.99 2.77
C LYS A 176 -12.86 24.23 4.17
N ASN A 177 -12.57 23.36 5.12
CA ASN A 177 -12.81 23.67 6.53
C ASN A 177 -11.52 24.18 7.19
N ASN A 178 -11.64 25.24 8.02
CA ASN A 178 -10.52 25.91 8.70
C ASN A 178 -9.78 25.06 9.75
N SER A 179 -10.02 23.76 9.84
CA SER A 179 -9.34 22.87 10.77
C SER A 179 -8.01 22.39 10.18
N GLU A 180 -6.98 22.29 11.01
CA GLU A 180 -5.64 21.79 10.66
C GLU A 180 -5.66 20.36 10.07
N ILE A 181 -6.76 19.64 10.30
CA ILE A 181 -7.02 18.27 9.81
C ILE A 181 -7.04 18.23 8.27
N ASN A 182 -7.43 19.31 7.59
CA ASN A 182 -7.57 19.36 6.14
C ASN A 182 -6.26 19.56 5.36
N LYS A 183 -5.15 19.80 6.05
CA LYS A 183 -3.85 20.04 5.39
C LYS A 183 -3.13 18.78 4.95
N LEU A 184 -3.63 17.57 5.26
CA LEU A 184 -2.99 16.30 4.89
C LEU A 184 -3.73 15.64 3.73
N GLY A 185 -3.08 15.62 2.56
CA GLY A 185 -3.47 14.83 1.39
C GLY A 185 -3.60 15.65 0.12
N ILE A 186 -3.45 15.02 -1.05
CA ILE A 186 -3.45 15.68 -2.38
C ILE A 186 -4.88 15.83 -2.96
N GLY A 187 -5.90 15.21 -2.35
CA GLY A 187 -7.27 15.18 -2.90
C GLY A 187 -7.45 14.23 -4.09
N ILE A 188 -6.60 13.22 -4.22
CA ILE A 188 -6.67 12.22 -5.30
C ILE A 188 -7.40 10.95 -4.86
N GLY A 189 -7.40 10.64 -3.56
CA GLY A 189 -7.85 9.34 -3.05
C GLY A 189 -9.26 8.94 -3.48
N LEU A 190 -10.26 9.75 -3.18
CA LEU A 190 -11.66 9.44 -3.54
C LEU A 190 -11.89 9.44 -5.06
N HIS A 191 -11.20 10.31 -5.80
CA HIS A 191 -11.23 10.27 -7.26
C HIS A 191 -10.70 8.93 -7.80
N MET A 192 -9.56 8.48 -7.29
CA MET A 192 -8.98 7.19 -7.67
C MET A 192 -9.89 6.01 -7.27
N THR A 193 -10.49 6.08 -6.07
CA THR A 193 -11.50 5.10 -5.63
C THR A 193 -12.65 5.01 -6.64
N ARG A 194 -13.23 6.15 -7.03
CA ARG A 194 -14.30 6.21 -8.04
C ARG A 194 -13.85 5.60 -9.37
N SER A 195 -12.66 5.96 -9.84
CA SER A 195 -12.13 5.48 -11.11
C SER A 195 -11.86 3.96 -11.09
N LEU A 196 -11.30 3.41 -10.02
CA LEU A 196 -11.10 1.97 -9.85
C LEU A 196 -12.45 1.21 -9.79
N VAL A 197 -13.41 1.74 -9.04
CA VAL A 197 -14.77 1.17 -8.96
C VAL A 197 -15.43 1.15 -10.35
N GLN A 198 -15.31 2.24 -11.12
CA GLN A 198 -15.85 2.32 -12.48
C GLN A 198 -15.13 1.37 -13.45
N LEU A 199 -13.81 1.20 -13.32
CA LEU A 199 -13.04 0.22 -14.10
C LEU A 199 -13.54 -1.22 -13.86
N MET A 200 -13.99 -1.52 -12.64
CA MET A 200 -14.61 -2.81 -12.28
C MET A 200 -16.12 -2.86 -12.57
N ASN A 201 -16.65 -1.94 -13.41
CA ASN A 201 -18.07 -1.81 -13.73
C ASN A 201 -18.97 -1.61 -12.49
N GLY A 202 -18.41 -1.08 -11.41
CA GLY A 202 -19.09 -0.77 -10.18
C GLY A 202 -19.59 0.68 -10.12
N LYS A 203 -20.22 1.02 -9.00
CA LYS A 203 -20.76 2.35 -8.68
C LYS A 203 -20.32 2.75 -7.28
N ILE A 204 -20.09 4.02 -7.04
CA ILE A 204 -19.81 4.58 -5.71
C ILE A 204 -20.80 5.67 -5.37
N GLU A 205 -21.29 5.68 -4.14
CA GLU A 205 -22.22 6.67 -3.61
C GLU A 205 -21.78 7.15 -2.25
N VAL A 206 -22.18 8.38 -1.91
CA VAL A 206 -21.99 8.98 -0.59
C VAL A 206 -23.35 9.40 -0.03
N SER A 207 -23.57 9.09 1.23
CA SER A 207 -24.76 9.49 1.98
C SER A 207 -24.40 9.91 3.39
N ASP A 208 -25.36 10.55 4.09
CA ASP A 208 -25.24 10.77 5.51
C ASP A 208 -25.35 9.44 6.25
N ARG A 209 -24.76 9.38 7.44
CA ARG A 209 -24.93 8.26 8.34
C ARG A 209 -26.40 8.08 8.69
N GLU A 210 -26.88 6.84 8.70
CA GLU A 210 -28.25 6.52 9.09
C GLU A 210 -28.52 6.92 10.55
N GLY A 211 -29.76 7.37 10.83
CA GLY A 211 -30.20 7.75 12.17
C GLY A 211 -30.13 9.24 12.49
N GLY A 212 -29.78 10.11 11.54
CA GLY A 212 -29.74 11.57 11.71
C GLY A 212 -28.58 12.08 12.56
N GLU A 213 -27.62 11.20 12.86
CA GLU A 213 -26.37 11.57 13.54
C GLU A 213 -25.33 12.06 12.54
N ASN A 214 -24.36 12.88 13.00
CA ASN A 214 -23.26 13.32 12.16
C ASN A 214 -22.39 12.13 11.72
N GLY A 215 -21.93 12.14 10.48
CA GLY A 215 -21.08 11.12 9.91
C GLY A 215 -21.32 10.94 8.42
N VAL A 216 -20.53 10.10 7.80
CA VAL A 216 -20.58 9.81 6.36
C VAL A 216 -20.64 8.31 6.14
N SER A 217 -21.44 7.89 5.17
CA SER A 217 -21.44 6.52 4.62
C SER A 217 -21.04 6.56 3.16
N ILE A 218 -19.95 5.87 2.81
CA ILE A 218 -19.53 5.70 1.42
C ILE A 218 -19.77 4.24 1.04
N SER A 219 -20.64 4.03 0.03
CA SER A 219 -21.01 2.72 -0.47
C SER A 219 -20.43 2.47 -1.85
N VAL A 220 -19.76 1.33 -2.02
CA VAL A 220 -19.26 0.84 -3.30
C VAL A 220 -20.05 -0.39 -3.72
N TYR A 221 -20.48 -0.41 -4.96
CA TYR A 221 -21.34 -1.44 -5.55
C TYR A 221 -20.53 -2.19 -6.61
N PHE A 222 -20.44 -3.50 -6.50
CA PHE A 222 -19.75 -4.35 -7.46
C PHE A 222 -20.74 -5.36 -8.06
N PRO A 223 -20.82 -5.49 -9.39
CA PRO A 223 -21.69 -6.47 -10.03
C PRO A 223 -21.19 -7.90 -9.74
N LYS A 224 -22.10 -8.80 -9.34
CA LYS A 224 -21.78 -10.21 -9.09
C LYS A 224 -21.28 -10.97 -10.31
N GLN A 225 -21.68 -10.57 -11.51
CA GLN A 225 -21.47 -11.31 -12.75
C GLN A 225 -20.41 -10.74 -13.70
N ALA A 226 -19.78 -9.62 -13.38
CA ALA A 226 -18.82 -8.96 -14.30
C ALA A 226 -17.59 -9.81 -14.65
N ALA A 227 -17.35 -10.91 -13.97
CA ALA A 227 -16.16 -11.72 -14.12
C ALA A 227 -16.35 -13.10 -14.78
N ILE A 228 -17.60 -13.58 -14.92
CA ILE A 228 -17.84 -14.90 -15.52
C ILE A 228 -17.57 -14.92 -17.04
N THR A 229 -17.63 -13.77 -17.69
CA THR A 229 -17.40 -13.65 -19.15
C THR A 229 -15.93 -13.46 -19.52
N ALA A 230 -15.03 -13.25 -18.59
CA ALA A 230 -13.61 -12.96 -18.85
C ALA A 230 -12.63 -14.01 -18.30
N LEU A 231 -13.10 -15.06 -17.64
CA LEU A 231 -12.22 -16.12 -17.18
C LEU A 231 -11.97 -17.16 -18.29
N PRO A 232 -10.73 -17.36 -18.75
CA PRO A 232 -10.36 -18.66 -19.30
C PRO A 232 -10.62 -19.68 -18.21
N GLN A 233 -11.28 -20.79 -18.57
CA GLN A 233 -11.50 -21.91 -17.67
C GLN A 233 -10.18 -22.36 -17.02
N VAL A 234 -9.89 -21.89 -15.83
CA VAL A 234 -8.94 -22.50 -14.91
C VAL A 234 -9.75 -23.05 -13.75
N ALA A 235 -10.50 -24.10 -14.10
CA ALA A 235 -11.00 -25.04 -13.10
C ALA A 235 -9.80 -25.85 -12.57
N LYS A 236 -9.73 -25.96 -11.24
CA LYS A 236 -8.91 -26.89 -10.48
C LYS A 236 -7.41 -26.60 -10.38
N ARG A 237 -7.04 -25.89 -9.34
CA ARG A 237 -5.89 -26.25 -8.53
C ARG A 237 -6.09 -25.73 -7.09
N VAL A 238 -6.93 -26.42 -6.36
CA VAL A 238 -6.86 -26.48 -4.89
C VAL A 238 -6.96 -27.95 -4.55
N GLU A 239 -5.83 -28.61 -4.59
CA GLU A 239 -5.60 -29.84 -3.82
C GLU A 239 -4.08 -29.97 -3.66
N ASP A 240 -3.69 -30.02 -2.40
CA ASP A 240 -2.45 -30.59 -1.90
C ASP A 240 -1.11 -29.92 -2.26
N THR A 241 -0.75 -28.93 -1.46
CA THR A 241 0.63 -28.90 -0.96
C THR A 241 0.57 -28.81 0.57
N ILE A 242 0.43 -29.96 1.17
CA ILE A 242 0.75 -30.21 2.58
C ILE A 242 2.25 -29.96 2.69
N ILE A 243 2.62 -28.87 3.33
CA ILE A 243 3.98 -28.66 3.81
C ILE A 243 4.11 -29.57 5.04
N PRO A 244 4.99 -30.56 5.07
CA PRO A 244 5.20 -31.35 6.27
C PRO A 244 5.77 -30.45 7.37
N GLU A 245 5.08 -30.41 8.50
CA GLU A 245 5.65 -29.93 9.75
C GLU A 245 6.87 -30.79 10.08
N ASN A 246 8.04 -30.32 9.75
CA ASN A 246 9.27 -30.83 10.33
C ASN A 246 9.57 -30.03 11.59
N SER A 247 9.40 -30.74 12.69
CA SER A 247 9.86 -30.46 14.03
C SER A 247 11.22 -29.76 14.04
N ILE A 248 11.22 -28.53 14.54
CA ILE A 248 12.44 -27.83 14.93
C ILE A 248 12.94 -28.55 16.20
N GLU A 249 13.97 -29.35 16.05
CA GLU A 249 14.78 -29.80 17.18
C GLU A 249 15.54 -28.58 17.71
N GLU A 250 15.23 -28.22 18.94
CA GLU A 250 16.05 -27.31 19.75
C GLU A 250 17.42 -27.95 19.97
N ASN A 251 18.41 -27.51 19.23
CA ASN A 251 19.80 -27.80 19.55
C ASN A 251 20.43 -26.58 20.24
N GLU A 252 20.96 -26.89 21.39
CA GLU A 252 21.59 -26.06 22.39
C GLU A 252 22.60 -25.05 21.82
N LEU A 253 22.53 -23.82 22.33
CA LEU A 253 23.56 -22.80 22.17
C LEU A 253 24.88 -23.28 22.81
N GLU A 254 25.78 -23.75 22.02
CA GLU A 254 27.20 -23.73 22.37
C GLU A 254 27.83 -22.41 21.95
N SER A 255 28.25 -21.66 22.92
CA SER A 255 29.06 -20.48 22.81
C SER A 255 30.44 -20.84 22.23
N THR A 256 30.73 -20.41 21.01
CA THR A 256 32.08 -20.42 20.46
C THR A 256 32.60 -19.03 20.16
N LEU A 257 33.83 -18.82 20.59
CA LEU A 257 34.72 -17.67 20.53
C LEU A 257 34.92 -17.08 19.11
N PRO A 258 35.37 -15.80 18.99
CA PRO A 258 35.45 -15.11 17.72
C PRO A 258 36.69 -15.56 16.91
N GLY A 259 36.48 -15.90 15.64
CA GLY A 259 37.56 -15.98 14.69
C GLY A 259 37.55 -17.15 13.71
N GLU A 260 36.59 -17.17 12.77
CA GLU A 260 36.88 -17.65 11.41
C GLU A 260 35.88 -16.95 10.45
N PRO A 261 36.26 -16.50 9.24
CA PRO A 261 35.34 -15.89 8.30
C PRO A 261 34.37 -16.99 7.85
N LEU A 262 33.07 -16.80 8.16
CA LEU A 262 31.98 -17.63 7.66
C LEU A 262 32.14 -17.81 6.14
N LYS A 263 32.37 -19.03 5.68
CA LYS A 263 32.34 -19.37 4.25
C LYS A 263 30.94 -19.02 3.75
N LYS A 264 30.84 -18.00 2.91
CA LYS A 264 29.62 -17.61 2.25
C LYS A 264 29.13 -18.79 1.43
N GLN A 265 27.98 -19.37 1.81
CA GLN A 265 27.51 -20.65 1.29
C GLN A 265 26.73 -20.47 -0.02
N TYR A 266 26.14 -19.30 -0.23
CA TYR A 266 25.27 -19.02 -1.38
C TYR A 266 25.77 -17.85 -2.21
N ALA A 267 25.57 -17.94 -3.53
CA ALA A 267 25.89 -16.90 -4.50
C ALA A 267 24.62 -16.19 -4.98
N ILE A 268 24.58 -14.87 -4.83
CA ILE A 268 23.48 -14.03 -5.29
C ILE A 268 23.97 -13.14 -6.42
N MET A 269 23.21 -13.06 -7.51
CA MET A 269 23.45 -12.09 -8.57
C MET A 269 22.46 -10.93 -8.45
N VAL A 270 22.98 -9.70 -8.49
CA VAL A 270 22.17 -8.46 -8.52
C VAL A 270 22.29 -7.86 -9.90
N VAL A 271 21.15 -7.56 -10.53
CA VAL A 271 21.07 -7.00 -11.89
C VAL A 271 20.25 -5.73 -11.87
N ASP A 272 20.88 -4.60 -12.16
CA ASP A 272 20.23 -3.28 -12.19
C ASP A 272 21.04 -2.34 -13.08
N ASP A 273 20.40 -1.46 -13.86
CA ASP A 273 21.09 -0.48 -14.71
C ASP A 273 21.58 0.74 -13.92
N ASN A 274 21.12 0.90 -12.67
CA ASN A 274 21.56 1.96 -11.77
C ASN A 274 22.78 1.53 -10.94
N PRO A 275 23.97 2.13 -11.17
CA PRO A 275 25.19 1.76 -10.47
C PRO A 275 25.13 2.02 -8.95
N GLU A 276 24.34 3.00 -8.49
CA GLU A 276 24.18 3.29 -7.06
C GLU A 276 23.37 2.19 -6.34
N ILE A 277 22.37 1.61 -7.02
CA ILE A 277 21.59 0.47 -6.51
C ILE A 277 22.46 -0.78 -6.48
N LEU A 278 23.24 -1.04 -7.53
CA LEU A 278 24.17 -2.18 -7.56
C LEU A 278 25.18 -2.11 -6.42
N ASP A 279 25.81 -0.94 -6.19
CA ASP A 279 26.79 -0.76 -5.11
C ASP A 279 26.13 -0.96 -3.73
N PHE A 280 24.97 -0.37 -3.52
CA PHE A 280 24.22 -0.45 -2.28
C PHE A 280 23.80 -1.89 -1.95
N LEU A 281 23.14 -2.60 -2.89
CA LEU A 281 22.72 -3.97 -2.69
C LEU A 281 23.90 -4.93 -2.54
N SER A 282 24.94 -4.75 -3.37
CA SER A 282 26.14 -5.56 -3.27
C SER A 282 26.82 -5.41 -1.91
N LYS A 283 26.87 -4.20 -1.37
CA LYS A 283 27.47 -3.95 -0.06
C LYS A 283 26.70 -4.60 1.08
N ILE A 284 25.35 -4.46 1.09
CA ILE A 284 24.52 -5.07 2.14
C ILE A 284 24.57 -6.58 2.06
N LEU A 285 24.35 -7.16 0.88
CA LEU A 285 24.26 -8.60 0.71
C LEU A 285 25.65 -9.28 0.86
N SER A 286 26.73 -8.55 0.59
CA SER A 286 28.08 -9.10 0.72
C SER A 286 28.48 -9.38 2.18
N GLU A 287 27.75 -8.93 3.17
CA GLU A 287 27.97 -9.31 4.58
C GLU A 287 27.70 -10.81 4.81
N GLU A 288 26.69 -11.39 4.14
CA GLU A 288 26.26 -12.78 4.36
C GLU A 288 26.45 -13.69 3.14
N TYR A 289 26.44 -13.13 1.92
CA TYR A 289 26.42 -13.89 0.65
C TYR A 289 27.62 -13.54 -0.24
N PHE A 290 27.92 -14.45 -1.18
CA PHE A 290 28.80 -14.11 -2.29
C PHE A 290 28.01 -13.37 -3.37
N VAL A 291 28.31 -12.10 -3.61
CA VAL A 291 27.51 -11.25 -4.51
C VAL A 291 28.26 -11.00 -5.81
N ILE A 292 27.54 -11.16 -6.92
CA ILE A 292 28.01 -10.79 -8.26
C ILE A 292 27.00 -9.78 -8.82
N SER A 293 27.47 -8.65 -9.36
CA SER A 293 26.63 -7.61 -9.94
C SER A 293 26.74 -7.61 -11.46
N ALA A 294 25.62 -7.29 -12.13
CA ALA A 294 25.55 -7.06 -13.55
C ALA A 294 24.74 -5.78 -13.82
N SER A 295 25.19 -4.97 -14.75
CA SER A 295 24.58 -3.68 -15.11
C SER A 295 23.53 -3.81 -16.22
N SER A 296 23.33 -4.99 -16.77
CA SER A 296 22.35 -5.29 -17.82
C SER A 296 21.96 -6.77 -17.86
N GLY A 297 20.85 -7.07 -18.49
CA GLY A 297 20.42 -8.46 -18.70
C GLY A 297 21.39 -9.26 -19.57
N GLU A 298 22.06 -8.62 -20.55
CA GLU A 298 23.05 -9.28 -21.40
C GLU A 298 24.31 -9.67 -20.59
N GLU A 299 24.80 -8.79 -19.73
CA GLU A 299 25.91 -9.07 -18.84
C GLU A 299 25.56 -10.18 -17.83
N ALA A 300 24.32 -10.13 -17.27
CA ALA A 300 23.82 -11.16 -16.37
C ALA A 300 23.83 -12.55 -17.01
N LEU A 301 23.38 -12.69 -18.27
CA LEU A 301 23.39 -13.96 -18.99
C LEU A 301 24.82 -14.48 -19.20
N GLN A 302 25.79 -13.63 -19.54
CA GLN A 302 27.18 -14.03 -19.69
C GLN A 302 27.81 -14.49 -18.36
N ILE A 303 27.41 -13.90 -17.25
CA ILE A 303 27.87 -14.29 -15.91
C ILE A 303 27.25 -15.63 -15.52
N LEU A 304 25.97 -15.89 -15.83
CA LEU A 304 25.28 -17.14 -15.56
C LEU A 304 25.89 -18.33 -16.29
N GLU A 305 26.43 -18.14 -17.49
CA GLU A 305 27.12 -19.21 -18.23
C GLU A 305 28.42 -19.69 -17.53
N LYS A 306 29.01 -18.87 -16.68
CA LYS A 306 30.32 -19.15 -16.06
C LYS A 306 30.27 -19.40 -14.57
N ASN A 307 29.17 -19.07 -13.91
CA ASN A 307 29.03 -19.12 -12.45
C ASN A 307 27.76 -19.84 -12.04
N ASN A 308 27.83 -20.61 -10.97
CA ASN A 308 26.64 -21.15 -10.31
C ASN A 308 26.06 -20.06 -9.39
N ILE A 309 24.85 -19.60 -9.68
CA ILE A 309 24.12 -18.58 -8.92
C ILE A 309 22.91 -19.24 -8.28
N ASP A 310 22.73 -19.05 -6.97
CA ASP A 310 21.65 -19.64 -6.21
C ASP A 310 20.38 -18.76 -6.27
N LEU A 311 20.56 -17.42 -6.36
CA LEU A 311 19.46 -16.45 -6.42
C LEU A 311 19.83 -15.26 -7.31
N ILE A 312 18.85 -14.78 -8.08
CA ILE A 312 18.98 -13.55 -8.88
C ILE A 312 17.98 -12.51 -8.36
N ILE A 313 18.49 -11.31 -8.10
CA ILE A 313 17.69 -10.12 -7.81
C ILE A 313 17.85 -9.19 -9.02
N SER A 314 16.78 -8.96 -9.76
CA SER A 314 16.81 -8.16 -11.00
C SER A 314 15.72 -7.10 -11.00
N ASP A 315 16.05 -5.89 -11.46
CA ASP A 315 15.02 -4.95 -11.93
C ASP A 315 14.38 -5.51 -13.22
N VAL A 316 13.10 -5.23 -13.41
CA VAL A 316 12.29 -5.68 -14.55
C VAL A 316 12.31 -4.66 -15.70
N MET A 317 12.66 -3.40 -15.41
CA MET A 317 12.61 -2.29 -16.37
C MET A 317 14.00 -1.71 -16.65
N MET A 318 14.90 -2.52 -17.18
CA MET A 318 16.23 -2.12 -17.66
C MET A 318 16.20 -1.92 -19.18
N GLU A 319 16.99 -0.96 -19.71
CA GLU A 319 17.22 -0.78 -21.16
C GLU A 319 18.11 -1.87 -21.74
#